data_b3ca876edd61e9a55d4586c48f7fe612
#
_entry.id   b3ca876edd61e9a55d4586c48f7fe612
#
_cell.length_a   1.000
_cell.length_b   1.000
_cell.length_c   1.000
_cell.angle_alpha   90.00
_cell.angle_beta   90.00
_cell.angle_gamma   90.00
#
_symmetry.space_group_name_H-M   'P 1'
#
loop_
_entity.id
_entity.type
_entity.pdbx_description
1 polymer ?
#
loop_
_entity_poly.entity_id
_entity_poly.type
_entity_poly.pdbx_seq_one_letter_code
_entity_poly.pdbx_strand_id
1 'polypeptide(L)'
;MKEMLQNIKDATLAKIEATDDLNVINEIKVSVLGKKGELTQVLKSMKDVAPEDRPKVGQMVNETRQAIEEKLEAKTKAINSAIRAEKMKRETIDVTLPGVKKIQGHRHPNQIALEDLERVFIGMGYEVVSGPEIEYDKYNFELLNIPANHPAKDEQDTFYITKDILLRTQTSPVQARIMEQGNLPIRILSPGRVFRSDEVDATHSPSFHQVEGLVIDKGITMADLKGTLDQWAKEFFGEKTKTKFRPHHFPFTEPSAEVDITCFKCGGKGCRVCKGSGWIEILGCGMVHPHVLEMCGIDPEVYSGFAFGIGLERITLLKYEIDDMRLLYENDQRFLNQF
;
A
#
# COMPACT_ATOMS: atom_id res chain seq x y z
N MET A 1 18.18 46.25 68.25
CA MET A 1 17.99 46.03 66.81
C MET A 1 18.86 44.89 66.25
N LYS A 2 20.12 44.76 66.58
CA LYS A 2 21.02 43.71 66.18
C LYS A 2 20.50 42.31 66.61
N GLU A 3 20.11 42.12 67.89
CA GLU A 3 19.52 40.88 68.40
C GLU A 3 18.19 40.57 67.70
N MET A 4 17.37 41.54 67.39
CA MET A 4 16.08 41.36 66.71
C MET A 4 16.30 40.83 65.27
N LEU A 5 17.28 41.38 64.53
CA LEU A 5 17.62 40.87 63.18
C LEU A 5 18.18 39.46 63.23
N GLN A 6 19.01 39.14 64.23
CA GLN A 6 19.54 37.80 64.42
C GLN A 6 18.42 36.80 64.72
N ASN A 7 17.50 37.16 65.64
CA ASN A 7 16.35 36.33 65.96
C ASN A 7 15.43 36.07 64.73
N ILE A 8 15.16 37.10 63.93
CA ILE A 8 14.39 36.97 62.67
C ILE A 8 15.12 36.01 61.74
N LYS A 9 16.42 36.17 61.57
CA LYS A 9 17.24 35.29 60.74
C LYS A 9 17.15 33.83 61.18
N ASP A 10 17.46 33.58 62.44
CA ASP A 10 17.54 32.21 62.96
C ASP A 10 16.15 31.52 62.98
N ALA A 11 15.11 32.25 63.38
CA ALA A 11 13.74 31.74 63.33
C ALA A 11 13.27 31.43 61.90
N THR A 12 13.65 32.29 60.92
CA THR A 12 13.27 32.08 59.52
C THR A 12 14.04 30.93 58.91
N LEU A 13 15.35 30.81 59.16
CA LEU A 13 16.16 29.68 58.66
C LEU A 13 15.65 28.34 59.23
N ALA A 14 15.30 28.31 60.54
CA ALA A 14 14.70 27.10 61.14
C ALA A 14 13.36 26.71 60.48
N LYS A 15 12.50 27.69 60.21
CA LYS A 15 11.22 27.44 59.50
C LYS A 15 11.43 26.91 58.06
N ILE A 16 12.43 27.44 57.34
CA ILE A 16 12.77 26.98 55.98
C ILE A 16 13.30 25.55 56.01
N GLU A 17 14.09 25.18 57.01
CA GLU A 17 14.62 23.84 57.12
C GLU A 17 13.54 22.82 57.51
N ALA A 18 12.58 23.20 58.34
CA ALA A 18 11.53 22.33 58.88
C ALA A 18 10.43 21.93 57.85
N THR A 19 10.42 22.55 56.68
CA THR A 19 9.37 22.27 55.67
C THR A 19 9.92 21.76 54.36
N ASP A 20 9.17 20.88 53.70
CA ASP A 20 9.38 20.41 52.33
C ASP A 20 8.20 20.77 51.41
N ASP A 21 7.32 21.65 51.87
CA ASP A 21 6.19 22.14 51.06
C ASP A 21 6.52 23.49 50.42
N LEU A 22 6.43 23.59 49.09
CA LEU A 22 6.66 24.79 48.29
C LEU A 22 5.69 25.94 48.65
N ASN A 23 4.46 25.61 49.04
CA ASN A 23 3.48 26.66 49.42
C ASN A 23 3.92 27.32 50.75
N VAL A 24 4.36 26.50 51.72
CA VAL A 24 4.89 27.00 52.99
C VAL A 24 6.17 27.80 52.81
N ILE A 25 7.06 27.37 51.90
CA ILE A 25 8.25 28.14 51.51
C ILE A 25 7.87 29.55 50.94
N ASN A 26 6.85 29.59 50.08
CA ASN A 26 6.36 30.84 49.54
C ASN A 26 5.70 31.75 50.61
N GLU A 27 4.95 31.17 51.57
CA GLU A 27 4.37 31.90 52.70
C GLU A 27 5.48 32.50 53.58
N ILE A 28 6.52 31.74 53.89
CA ILE A 28 7.69 32.23 54.63
C ILE A 28 8.34 33.36 53.87
N LYS A 29 8.53 33.25 52.56
CA LYS A 29 9.10 34.31 51.71
C LYS A 29 8.26 35.58 51.79
N VAL A 30 6.94 35.50 51.71
CA VAL A 30 6.03 36.63 51.76
C VAL A 30 5.99 37.26 53.17
N SER A 31 5.95 36.42 54.22
CA SER A 31 5.88 36.89 55.60
C SER A 31 7.15 37.62 56.05
N VAL A 32 8.32 37.25 55.52
CA VAL A 32 9.60 37.85 55.94
C VAL A 32 10.07 38.94 54.95
N LEU A 33 10.00 38.66 53.62
CA LEU A 33 10.57 39.53 52.59
C LEU A 33 9.51 40.36 51.86
N GLY A 34 8.22 40.10 52.10
CA GLY A 34 7.12 40.83 51.45
C GLY A 34 7.02 42.30 51.83
N LYS A 35 6.17 43.08 51.15
CA LYS A 35 5.94 44.51 51.38
C LYS A 35 5.54 44.86 52.82
N LYS A 36 4.94 43.94 53.54
CA LYS A 36 4.57 44.03 54.96
C LYS A 36 5.34 43.02 55.83
N GLY A 37 6.38 42.42 55.29
CA GLY A 37 7.16 41.39 55.95
C GLY A 37 8.02 41.94 57.09
N GLU A 38 8.44 41.03 57.96
CA GLU A 38 9.19 41.37 59.18
C GLU A 38 10.46 42.20 58.92
N LEU A 39 11.26 41.83 57.90
CA LEU A 39 12.45 42.57 57.50
C LEU A 39 12.09 43.96 56.92
N THR A 40 10.99 44.09 56.22
CA THR A 40 10.52 45.36 55.68
C THR A 40 10.03 46.28 56.80
N GLN A 41 9.45 45.73 57.85
CA GLN A 41 9.06 46.50 59.05
C GLN A 41 10.31 47.05 59.80
N VAL A 42 11.34 46.21 59.94
CA VAL A 42 12.63 46.62 60.55
C VAL A 42 13.26 47.75 59.73
N LEU A 43 13.22 47.65 58.39
CA LEU A 43 13.69 48.80 57.53
C LEU A 43 12.91 50.10 57.74
N LYS A 44 11.61 50.02 57.98
CA LYS A 44 10.77 51.18 58.25
C LYS A 44 11.08 51.82 59.61
N SER A 45 11.41 51.03 60.64
CA SER A 45 11.80 51.50 61.96
C SER A 45 13.22 52.06 62.03
N MET A 46 14.02 51.98 60.94
CA MET A 46 15.31 52.67 60.82
C MET A 46 15.20 54.16 60.88
N LYS A 47 14.02 54.77 60.73
CA LYS A 47 13.80 56.19 60.92
C LYS A 47 14.11 56.64 62.38
N ASP A 48 13.95 55.76 63.31
CA ASP A 48 14.10 55.99 64.76
C ASP A 48 15.53 55.78 65.26
N VAL A 49 16.48 55.40 64.37
CA VAL A 49 17.89 55.14 64.68
C VAL A 49 18.74 56.38 64.43
N ALA A 50 19.73 56.60 65.28
CA ALA A 50 20.68 57.70 65.13
C ALA A 50 21.34 57.71 63.76
N PRO A 51 21.55 58.90 63.10
CA PRO A 51 22.04 59.00 61.74
C PRO A 51 23.36 58.27 61.48
N GLU A 52 24.22 58.20 62.46
CA GLU A 52 25.57 57.60 62.41
C GLU A 52 25.52 56.04 62.34
N ASP A 53 24.49 55.42 62.89
CA ASP A 53 24.35 53.94 62.93
C ASP A 53 23.48 53.41 61.77
N ARG A 54 22.79 54.25 61.03
CA ARG A 54 21.89 53.80 59.88
C ARG A 54 22.62 53.00 58.82
N PRO A 55 23.84 53.33 58.40
CA PRO A 55 24.54 52.54 57.38
C PRO A 55 24.87 51.16 57.89
N LYS A 56 25.28 50.98 59.14
CA LYS A 56 25.62 49.71 59.74
C LYS A 56 24.37 48.78 59.85
N VAL A 57 23.25 49.34 60.27
CA VAL A 57 21.99 48.64 60.39
C VAL A 57 21.48 48.26 59.00
N GLY A 58 21.59 49.18 58.02
CA GLY A 58 21.21 48.90 56.61
C GLY A 58 22.02 47.72 56.03
N GLN A 59 23.32 47.70 56.25
CA GLN A 59 24.18 46.58 55.83
C GLN A 59 23.76 45.27 56.47
N MET A 60 23.52 45.24 57.78
CA MET A 60 23.07 44.05 58.51
C MET A 60 21.70 43.50 58.00
N VAL A 61 20.77 44.41 57.71
CA VAL A 61 19.48 44.01 57.09
C VAL A 61 19.67 43.37 55.72
N ASN A 62 20.54 43.95 54.89
CA ASN A 62 20.85 43.38 53.57
C ASN A 62 21.53 42.05 53.66
N GLU A 63 22.51 41.85 54.56
CA GLU A 63 23.17 40.58 54.78
C GLU A 63 22.17 39.52 55.28
N THR A 64 21.28 39.91 56.18
CA THR A 64 20.20 39.00 56.70
C THR A 64 19.24 38.61 55.58
N ARG A 65 18.84 39.60 54.75
CA ARG A 65 17.98 39.39 53.61
C ARG A 65 18.61 38.44 52.60
N GLN A 66 19.86 38.67 52.22
CA GLN A 66 20.60 37.83 51.28
C GLN A 66 20.72 36.40 51.77
N ALA A 67 21.07 36.20 53.05
CA ALA A 67 21.19 34.88 53.67
C ALA A 67 19.85 34.11 53.65
N ILE A 68 18.73 34.79 53.88
CA ILE A 68 17.39 34.20 53.82
C ILE A 68 16.99 33.89 52.38
N GLU A 69 17.25 34.77 51.43
CA GLU A 69 16.97 34.60 49.99
C GLU A 69 17.74 33.41 49.42
N GLU A 70 19.05 33.31 49.70
CA GLU A 70 19.90 32.20 49.28
C GLU A 70 19.40 30.85 49.84
N LYS A 71 19.00 30.82 51.11
CA LYS A 71 18.48 29.61 51.74
C LYS A 71 17.11 29.19 51.17
N LEU A 72 16.21 30.14 50.94
CA LEU A 72 14.91 29.91 50.27
C LEU A 72 15.10 29.36 48.86
N GLU A 73 16.02 29.93 48.09
CA GLU A 73 16.29 29.48 46.72
C GLU A 73 16.89 28.07 46.70
N ALA A 74 17.88 27.80 47.59
CA ALA A 74 18.48 26.49 47.71
C ALA A 74 17.45 25.42 48.10
N LYS A 75 16.58 25.72 49.09
CA LYS A 75 15.53 24.78 49.55
C LYS A 75 14.49 24.56 48.47
N THR A 76 14.04 25.60 47.77
CA THR A 76 13.11 25.49 46.62
C THR A 76 13.68 24.61 45.51
N LYS A 77 14.97 24.81 45.18
CA LYS A 77 15.66 23.97 44.18
C LYS A 77 15.75 22.51 44.61
N ALA A 78 16.05 22.26 45.88
CA ALA A 78 16.11 20.92 46.42
C ALA A 78 14.74 20.19 46.38
N ILE A 79 13.67 20.88 46.80
CA ILE A 79 12.29 20.34 46.74
C ILE A 79 11.88 20.03 45.31
N ASN A 80 12.09 20.96 44.38
CA ASN A 80 11.76 20.76 42.98
C ASN A 80 12.57 19.61 42.35
N SER A 81 13.84 19.49 42.74
CA SER A 81 14.68 18.36 42.30
C SER A 81 14.16 17.00 42.82
N ALA A 82 13.74 16.94 44.09
CA ALA A 82 13.15 15.75 44.66
C ALA A 82 11.82 15.36 44.00
N ILE A 83 10.94 16.33 43.77
CA ILE A 83 9.66 16.13 43.05
C ILE A 83 9.92 15.60 41.64
N ARG A 84 10.89 16.21 40.93
CA ARG A 84 11.26 15.75 39.59
C ARG A 84 11.84 14.35 39.58
N ALA A 85 12.69 14.00 40.55
CA ALA A 85 13.28 12.68 40.66
C ALA A 85 12.20 11.59 40.95
N GLU A 86 11.26 11.91 41.82
CA GLU A 86 10.14 11.00 42.10
C GLU A 86 9.21 10.82 40.91
N LYS A 87 8.88 11.92 40.21
CA LYS A 87 8.11 11.87 38.96
C LYS A 87 8.82 11.01 37.92
N MET A 88 10.12 11.17 37.73
CA MET A 88 10.91 10.36 36.78
C MET A 88 10.89 8.86 37.16
N LYS A 89 10.94 8.53 38.47
CA LYS A 89 10.81 7.13 38.89
C LYS A 89 9.44 6.54 38.59
N ARG A 90 8.38 7.32 38.79
CA ARG A 90 7.00 6.88 38.49
C ARG A 90 6.73 6.75 36.99
N GLU A 91 7.39 7.58 36.17
CA GLU A 91 7.26 7.59 34.71
C GLU A 91 8.29 6.68 34.00
N THR A 92 9.04 5.85 34.75
CA THR A 92 9.99 4.89 34.17
C THR A 92 9.23 3.84 33.36
N ILE A 93 9.57 3.73 32.10
CA ILE A 93 9.01 2.76 31.18
C ILE A 93 10.04 1.65 30.98
N ASP A 94 9.60 0.39 31.06
CA ASP A 94 10.45 -0.74 30.71
C ASP A 94 10.65 -0.78 29.19
N VAL A 95 11.79 -0.30 28.74
CA VAL A 95 12.17 -0.26 27.32
C VAL A 95 12.55 -1.63 26.76
N THR A 96 12.63 -2.67 27.62
CA THR A 96 12.88 -4.05 27.17
C THR A 96 11.61 -4.76 26.70
N LEU A 97 10.43 -4.24 27.05
CA LEU A 97 9.17 -4.77 26.56
C LEU A 97 9.08 -4.57 25.04
N PRO A 98 8.73 -5.65 24.29
CA PRO A 98 8.58 -5.55 22.85
C PRO A 98 7.44 -4.56 22.52
N GLY A 99 7.70 -3.67 21.56
CA GLY A 99 6.68 -2.77 21.03
C GLY A 99 5.55 -3.54 20.30
N VAL A 100 4.40 -2.93 20.15
CA VAL A 100 3.31 -3.46 19.33
C VAL A 100 3.79 -3.49 17.87
N LYS A 101 3.89 -4.71 17.30
CA LYS A 101 4.17 -4.86 15.87
C LYS A 101 3.03 -4.23 15.07
N LYS A 102 3.35 -3.23 14.26
CA LYS A 102 2.40 -2.74 13.26
C LYS A 102 2.26 -3.81 12.19
N ILE A 103 1.04 -4.27 11.94
CA ILE A 103 0.73 -5.15 10.83
C ILE A 103 0.86 -4.28 9.57
N GLN A 104 1.81 -4.64 8.72
CA GLN A 104 1.92 -4.05 7.37
C GLN A 104 0.95 -4.80 6.46
N GLY A 105 0.18 -4.06 5.67
CA GLY A 105 -0.62 -4.64 4.61
C GLY A 105 0.28 -5.08 3.45
N HIS A 106 -0.12 -6.16 2.77
CA HIS A 106 0.55 -6.69 1.60
C HIS A 106 -0.38 -6.63 0.40
N ARG A 107 0.20 -6.50 -0.80
CA ARG A 107 -0.59 -6.58 -2.03
C ARG A 107 -0.87 -8.03 -2.35
N HIS A 108 -2.07 -8.29 -2.87
CA HIS A 108 -2.46 -9.62 -3.31
C HIS A 108 -1.54 -10.09 -4.47
N PRO A 109 -1.10 -11.37 -4.55
CA PRO A 109 -0.19 -11.85 -5.60
C PRO A 109 -0.74 -11.65 -7.02
N ASN A 110 -2.06 -11.77 -7.25
CA ASN A 110 -2.66 -11.43 -8.54
C ASN A 110 -2.46 -9.95 -8.89
N GLN A 111 -2.60 -9.05 -7.91
CA GLN A 111 -2.39 -7.62 -8.15
C GLN A 111 -0.93 -7.32 -8.52
N ILE A 112 0.02 -7.96 -7.85
CA ILE A 112 1.44 -7.81 -8.17
C ILE A 112 1.73 -8.33 -9.58
N ALA A 113 1.18 -9.50 -9.94
CA ALA A 113 1.35 -10.09 -11.26
C ALA A 113 0.72 -9.22 -12.37
N LEU A 114 -0.46 -8.64 -12.10
CA LEU A 114 -1.13 -7.72 -13.02
C LEU A 114 -0.30 -6.45 -13.25
N GLU A 115 0.16 -5.80 -12.20
CA GLU A 115 0.99 -4.60 -12.31
C GLU A 115 2.30 -4.86 -13.06
N ASP A 116 2.91 -6.03 -12.86
CA ASP A 116 4.11 -6.45 -13.60
C ASP A 116 3.81 -6.66 -15.09
N LEU A 117 2.68 -7.29 -15.41
CA LEU A 117 2.24 -7.51 -16.78
C LEU A 117 1.92 -6.18 -17.47
N GLU A 118 1.11 -5.33 -16.84
CA GLU A 118 0.75 -4.00 -17.37
C GLU A 118 2.00 -3.15 -17.62
N ARG A 119 2.97 -3.16 -16.71
CA ARG A 119 4.21 -2.40 -16.86
C ARG A 119 4.97 -2.78 -18.13
N VAL A 120 5.05 -4.08 -18.45
CA VAL A 120 5.71 -4.55 -19.66
C VAL A 120 4.97 -4.05 -20.91
N PHE A 121 3.65 -4.21 -20.98
CA PHE A 121 2.88 -3.80 -22.16
C PHE A 121 2.77 -2.27 -22.30
N ILE A 122 2.65 -1.52 -21.19
CA ILE A 122 2.72 -0.04 -21.23
C ILE A 122 4.07 0.41 -21.80
N GLY A 123 5.18 -0.28 -21.41
CA GLY A 123 6.51 -0.05 -21.97
C GLY A 123 6.59 -0.31 -23.50
N MET A 124 5.73 -1.19 -24.03
CA MET A 124 5.57 -1.45 -25.46
C MET A 124 4.56 -0.49 -26.15
N GLY A 125 4.01 0.49 -25.43
CA GLY A 125 3.07 1.49 -25.96
C GLY A 125 1.60 1.05 -25.96
N TYR A 126 1.21 0.11 -25.10
CA TYR A 126 -0.20 -0.26 -24.91
C TYR A 126 -0.88 0.69 -23.92
N GLU A 127 -2.13 1.01 -24.20
CA GLU A 127 -3.04 1.71 -23.28
C GLU A 127 -3.88 0.70 -22.50
N VAL A 128 -4.00 0.86 -21.19
CA VAL A 128 -4.85 0.00 -20.36
C VAL A 128 -6.26 0.56 -20.37
N VAL A 129 -7.21 -0.28 -20.78
CA VAL A 129 -8.63 0.07 -20.90
C VAL A 129 -9.50 -0.92 -20.15
N SER A 130 -10.65 -0.47 -19.68
CA SER A 130 -11.61 -1.32 -18.95
C SER A 130 -12.99 -1.27 -19.60
N GLY A 131 -13.82 -2.26 -19.27
CA GLY A 131 -15.20 -2.32 -19.72
C GLY A 131 -16.11 -3.01 -18.68
N PRO A 132 -17.43 -3.04 -18.94
CA PRO A 132 -18.41 -3.59 -18.01
C PRO A 132 -18.24 -5.10 -17.82
N GLU A 133 -18.47 -5.58 -16.58
CA GLU A 133 -18.53 -7.03 -16.27
C GLU A 133 -19.86 -7.66 -16.69
N ILE A 134 -20.95 -6.88 -16.63
CA ILE A 134 -22.26 -7.26 -17.16
C ILE A 134 -22.33 -6.76 -18.59
N GLU A 135 -22.50 -7.68 -19.54
CA GLU A 135 -22.32 -7.38 -20.95
C GLU A 135 -23.51 -7.87 -21.79
N TYR A 136 -23.66 -7.28 -22.94
CA TYR A 136 -24.60 -7.76 -23.96
C TYR A 136 -24.01 -8.93 -24.73
N ASP A 137 -24.89 -9.90 -25.11
CA ASP A 137 -24.53 -11.04 -25.96
C ASP A 137 -23.86 -10.60 -27.26
N LYS A 138 -24.33 -9.48 -27.83
CA LYS A 138 -23.72 -8.84 -29.02
C LYS A 138 -22.20 -8.67 -28.89
N TYR A 139 -21.73 -8.11 -27.76
CA TYR A 139 -20.30 -7.84 -27.57
C TYR A 139 -19.52 -9.08 -27.13
N ASN A 140 -20.16 -9.95 -26.35
CA ASN A 140 -19.46 -11.13 -25.83
C ASN A 140 -19.34 -12.25 -26.86
N PHE A 141 -20.24 -12.29 -27.88
CA PHE A 141 -20.28 -13.36 -28.85
C PHE A 141 -20.41 -12.88 -30.30
N GLU A 142 -21.46 -12.13 -30.65
CA GLU A 142 -21.80 -11.83 -32.04
C GLU A 142 -20.67 -11.08 -32.74
N LEU A 143 -20.20 -9.95 -32.19
CA LEU A 143 -19.09 -9.17 -32.74
C LEU A 143 -17.72 -9.86 -32.68
N LEU A 144 -17.66 -11.00 -32.04
CA LEU A 144 -16.47 -11.87 -31.96
C LEU A 144 -16.59 -13.08 -32.88
N ASN A 145 -17.43 -12.98 -33.92
CA ASN A 145 -17.66 -14.06 -34.90
C ASN A 145 -18.24 -15.35 -34.30
N ILE A 146 -19.02 -15.23 -33.22
CA ILE A 146 -19.72 -16.32 -32.54
C ILE A 146 -21.24 -16.06 -32.62
N PRO A 147 -21.89 -16.41 -33.73
CA PRO A 147 -23.33 -16.22 -33.89
C PRO A 147 -24.14 -17.13 -32.96
N ALA A 148 -25.45 -16.84 -32.82
CA ALA A 148 -26.33 -17.52 -31.86
C ALA A 148 -26.32 -19.06 -31.95
N ASN A 149 -26.14 -19.62 -33.13
CA ASN A 149 -26.14 -21.06 -33.38
C ASN A 149 -24.73 -21.64 -33.55
N HIS A 150 -23.69 -20.93 -33.16
CA HIS A 150 -22.31 -21.42 -33.26
C HIS A 150 -22.01 -22.47 -32.18
N PRO A 151 -21.44 -23.65 -32.55
CA PRO A 151 -21.12 -24.67 -31.54
C PRO A 151 -20.23 -24.22 -30.41
N ALA A 152 -19.29 -23.31 -30.66
CA ALA A 152 -18.39 -22.75 -29.62
C ALA A 152 -19.14 -21.95 -28.55
N LYS A 153 -20.36 -21.45 -28.83
CA LYS A 153 -21.19 -20.78 -27.82
C LYS A 153 -21.81 -21.76 -26.83
N ASP A 154 -22.18 -22.97 -27.32
CA ASP A 154 -22.78 -24.02 -26.48
C ASP A 154 -21.74 -24.65 -25.54
N GLU A 155 -20.47 -24.59 -25.89
CA GLU A 155 -19.35 -25.11 -25.07
C GLU A 155 -18.93 -24.14 -23.96
N GLN A 156 -19.42 -22.91 -23.97
CA GLN A 156 -19.10 -21.89 -22.96
C GLN A 156 -20.19 -21.88 -21.89
N ASP A 157 -19.87 -22.39 -20.73
CA ASP A 157 -20.73 -22.28 -19.54
C ASP A 157 -20.85 -20.82 -19.11
N THR A 158 -21.94 -20.17 -19.55
CA THR A 158 -22.15 -18.73 -19.41
C THR A 158 -23.25 -18.41 -18.40
N PHE A 159 -22.99 -17.48 -17.49
CA PHE A 159 -24.03 -16.96 -16.59
C PHE A 159 -24.87 -15.90 -17.30
N TYR A 160 -26.05 -16.24 -17.76
CA TYR A 160 -27.03 -15.31 -18.32
C TYR A 160 -27.88 -14.67 -17.23
N ILE A 161 -28.04 -13.35 -17.28
CA ILE A 161 -28.98 -12.58 -16.45
C ILE A 161 -30.33 -12.49 -17.13
N THR A 162 -30.32 -12.22 -18.44
CA THR A 162 -31.48 -12.25 -19.33
C THR A 162 -31.07 -12.96 -20.62
N LYS A 163 -31.97 -13.05 -21.58
CA LYS A 163 -31.70 -13.64 -22.91
C LYS A 163 -30.48 -12.97 -23.61
N ASP A 164 -30.34 -11.66 -23.43
CA ASP A 164 -29.37 -10.86 -24.19
C ASP A 164 -28.33 -10.18 -23.28
N ILE A 165 -28.36 -10.43 -21.96
CA ILE A 165 -27.44 -9.87 -20.96
C ILE A 165 -26.84 -10.99 -20.14
N LEU A 166 -25.51 -10.96 -19.97
CA LEU A 166 -24.73 -12.00 -19.32
C LEU A 166 -23.59 -11.42 -18.48
N LEU A 167 -22.97 -12.25 -17.67
CA LEU A 167 -21.67 -11.97 -17.10
C LEU A 167 -20.61 -12.34 -18.14
N ARG A 168 -19.74 -11.42 -18.51
CA ARG A 168 -18.76 -11.63 -19.59
C ARG A 168 -17.87 -12.84 -19.31
N THR A 169 -17.69 -13.69 -20.32
CA THR A 169 -16.86 -14.91 -20.22
C THR A 169 -15.39 -14.67 -20.55
N GLN A 170 -15.08 -13.50 -21.09
CA GLN A 170 -13.76 -13.03 -21.53
C GLN A 170 -13.72 -11.50 -21.50
N THR A 171 -12.55 -10.90 -21.65
CA THR A 171 -12.41 -9.44 -21.72
C THR A 171 -12.46 -8.91 -23.17
N SER A 172 -12.60 -9.78 -24.16
CA SER A 172 -12.76 -9.46 -25.59
C SER A 172 -13.91 -8.49 -25.93
N PRO A 173 -15.04 -8.44 -25.17
CA PRO A 173 -16.06 -7.39 -25.37
C PRO A 173 -15.51 -5.98 -25.32
N VAL A 174 -14.48 -5.71 -24.52
CA VAL A 174 -13.81 -4.42 -24.45
C VAL A 174 -13.12 -4.10 -25.78
N GLN A 175 -12.50 -5.11 -26.40
CA GLN A 175 -11.88 -4.97 -27.72
C GLN A 175 -12.92 -4.56 -28.79
N ALA A 176 -14.07 -5.25 -28.84
CA ALA A 176 -15.14 -4.91 -29.76
C ALA A 176 -15.67 -3.49 -29.55
N ARG A 177 -15.85 -3.06 -28.31
CA ARG A 177 -16.29 -1.69 -27.97
C ARG A 177 -15.29 -0.62 -28.41
N ILE A 178 -13.99 -0.88 -28.28
CA ILE A 178 -12.94 0.05 -28.73
C ILE A 178 -12.85 0.07 -30.25
N MET A 179 -13.01 -1.09 -30.92
CA MET A 179 -13.05 -1.15 -32.39
C MET A 179 -14.23 -0.35 -32.99
N GLU A 180 -15.43 -0.45 -32.38
CA GLU A 180 -16.62 0.32 -32.84
C GLU A 180 -16.42 1.84 -32.70
N GLN A 181 -15.50 2.34 -31.88
CA GLN A 181 -15.18 3.77 -31.78
C GLN A 181 -14.43 4.30 -33.02
N GLY A 182 -13.77 3.43 -33.79
CA GLY A 182 -13.07 3.76 -35.00
C GLY A 182 -11.81 4.60 -34.85
N ASN A 183 -11.29 4.75 -33.64
CA ASN A 183 -10.06 5.50 -33.35
C ASN A 183 -8.84 4.64 -33.64
N LEU A 184 -8.34 4.67 -34.87
CA LEU A 184 -7.17 3.88 -35.29
C LEU A 184 -5.89 4.73 -35.31
N PRO A 185 -4.69 4.17 -35.03
CA PRO A 185 -4.44 2.77 -34.70
C PRO A 185 -4.85 2.41 -33.26
N ILE A 186 -5.15 1.12 -32.98
CA ILE A 186 -5.49 0.59 -31.68
C ILE A 186 -4.31 -0.22 -31.11
N ARG A 187 -3.96 0.03 -29.87
CA ARG A 187 -2.99 -0.78 -29.11
C ARG A 187 -3.38 -0.74 -27.65
N ILE A 188 -4.15 -1.73 -27.22
CA ILE A 188 -4.77 -1.76 -25.89
C ILE A 188 -4.47 -3.05 -25.15
N LEU A 189 -4.53 -2.95 -23.82
CA LEU A 189 -4.57 -4.06 -22.88
C LEU A 189 -5.85 -3.92 -22.05
N SER A 190 -6.67 -4.95 -21.99
CA SER A 190 -7.92 -4.96 -21.23
C SER A 190 -7.90 -6.01 -20.12
N PRO A 191 -7.43 -5.63 -18.90
CA PRO A 191 -7.56 -6.47 -17.72
C PRO A 191 -8.99 -6.46 -17.19
N GLY A 192 -9.43 -7.57 -16.62
CA GLY A 192 -10.69 -7.59 -15.95
C GLY A 192 -11.14 -8.95 -15.46
N ARG A 193 -12.12 -8.94 -14.57
CA ARG A 193 -12.78 -10.13 -14.08
C ARG A 193 -13.68 -10.72 -15.16
N VAL A 194 -13.70 -12.06 -15.22
CA VAL A 194 -14.53 -12.83 -16.14
C VAL A 194 -15.20 -13.97 -15.38
N PHE A 195 -16.27 -14.53 -15.96
CA PHE A 195 -17.14 -15.47 -15.29
C PHE A 195 -17.44 -16.66 -16.19
N ARG A 196 -17.30 -17.86 -15.67
CA ARG A 196 -17.68 -19.13 -16.34
C ARG A 196 -18.33 -20.03 -15.31
N SER A 197 -19.27 -20.86 -15.75
CA SER A 197 -20.00 -21.77 -14.86
C SER A 197 -19.18 -23.02 -14.52
N ASP A 198 -17.89 -22.89 -14.34
CA ASP A 198 -16.97 -23.96 -14.00
C ASP A 198 -17.12 -24.37 -12.52
N GLU A 199 -16.90 -25.65 -12.24
CA GLU A 199 -16.76 -26.15 -10.87
C GLU A 199 -15.42 -25.69 -10.27
N VAL A 200 -15.43 -25.40 -8.96
CA VAL A 200 -14.22 -24.95 -8.25
C VAL A 200 -13.28 -26.12 -8.01
N ASP A 201 -12.08 -26.04 -8.58
CA ASP A 201 -11.00 -26.99 -8.32
C ASP A 201 -9.64 -26.27 -8.12
N ALA A 202 -8.54 -27.01 -8.15
CA ALA A 202 -7.20 -26.44 -8.01
C ALA A 202 -6.77 -25.55 -9.20
N THR A 203 -7.50 -25.56 -10.32
CA THR A 203 -7.15 -24.92 -11.59
C THR A 203 -8.28 -24.06 -12.18
N HIS A 204 -9.51 -24.23 -11.69
CA HIS A 204 -10.70 -23.53 -12.17
C HIS A 204 -11.44 -22.81 -11.05
N SER A 205 -12.02 -21.68 -11.40
CA SER A 205 -12.90 -20.88 -10.54
C SER A 205 -13.99 -20.25 -11.40
N PRO A 206 -15.24 -20.15 -10.92
CA PRO A 206 -16.34 -19.51 -11.65
C PRO A 206 -16.10 -18.00 -11.86
N SER A 207 -15.21 -17.42 -11.11
CA SER A 207 -14.76 -16.03 -11.26
C SER A 207 -13.24 -16.00 -11.24
N PHE A 208 -12.64 -15.49 -12.31
CA PHE A 208 -11.19 -15.33 -12.45
C PHE A 208 -10.88 -14.08 -13.26
N HIS A 209 -9.60 -13.80 -13.50
CA HIS A 209 -9.18 -12.61 -14.24
C HIS A 209 -8.51 -12.98 -15.56
N GLN A 210 -8.86 -12.24 -16.60
CA GLN A 210 -8.17 -12.26 -17.88
C GLN A 210 -7.53 -10.91 -18.17
N VAL A 211 -6.46 -10.95 -18.91
CA VAL A 211 -5.83 -9.76 -19.49
C VAL A 211 -5.69 -10.03 -20.99
N GLU A 212 -6.40 -9.27 -21.80
CA GLU A 212 -6.35 -9.41 -23.24
C GLU A 212 -5.72 -8.20 -23.89
N GLY A 213 -4.92 -8.44 -24.92
CA GLY A 213 -4.30 -7.40 -25.73
C GLY A 213 -4.85 -7.40 -27.15
N LEU A 214 -5.01 -6.20 -27.72
CA LEU A 214 -5.40 -5.97 -29.10
C LEU A 214 -4.49 -4.94 -29.75
N VAL A 215 -4.01 -5.26 -30.94
CA VAL A 215 -3.32 -4.30 -31.81
C VAL A 215 -4.01 -4.29 -33.16
N ILE A 216 -4.37 -3.12 -33.67
CA ILE A 216 -4.90 -2.92 -35.03
C ILE A 216 -4.19 -1.72 -35.64
N ASP A 217 -3.52 -1.95 -36.74
CA ASP A 217 -2.87 -0.92 -37.55
C ASP A 217 -2.70 -1.42 -39.01
N LYS A 218 -2.10 -0.62 -39.85
CA LYS A 218 -1.77 -1.00 -41.23
C LYS A 218 -0.59 -1.96 -41.25
N GLY A 219 -0.76 -3.10 -41.94
CA GLY A 219 0.33 -4.02 -42.21
C GLY A 219 0.81 -4.83 -40.99
N ILE A 220 -0.02 -4.99 -39.96
CA ILE A 220 0.26 -5.86 -38.81
C ILE A 220 0.28 -7.32 -39.26
N THR A 221 1.26 -8.08 -38.76
CA THR A 221 1.53 -9.45 -39.18
C THR A 221 1.61 -10.41 -37.99
N MET A 222 1.59 -11.71 -38.30
CA MET A 222 1.86 -12.78 -37.32
C MET A 222 3.28 -12.68 -36.74
N ALA A 223 4.23 -12.07 -37.45
CA ALA A 223 5.58 -11.84 -36.94
C ALA A 223 5.59 -10.79 -35.81
N ASP A 224 4.76 -9.75 -35.94
CA ASP A 224 4.61 -8.73 -34.90
C ASP A 224 3.99 -9.32 -33.63
N LEU A 225 2.95 -10.16 -33.77
CA LEU A 225 2.39 -10.94 -32.65
C LEU A 225 3.45 -11.78 -31.97
N LYS A 226 4.22 -12.55 -32.72
CA LYS A 226 5.27 -13.41 -32.18
C LYS A 226 6.35 -12.60 -31.47
N GLY A 227 6.79 -11.51 -32.06
CA GLY A 227 7.80 -10.62 -31.46
C GLY A 227 7.33 -10.01 -30.14
N THR A 228 6.08 -9.51 -30.12
CA THR A 228 5.46 -8.95 -28.92
C THR A 228 5.39 -9.96 -27.77
N LEU A 229 4.89 -11.17 -28.04
CA LEU A 229 4.72 -12.19 -27.01
C LEU A 229 6.04 -12.82 -26.57
N ASP A 230 7.05 -12.93 -27.46
CA ASP A 230 8.39 -13.41 -27.10
C ASP A 230 9.09 -12.40 -26.18
N GLN A 231 9.00 -11.11 -26.49
CA GLN A 231 9.53 -10.06 -25.64
C GLN A 231 8.83 -10.03 -24.27
N TRP A 232 7.50 -10.03 -24.24
CA TRP A 232 6.75 -10.10 -22.98
C TRP A 232 7.15 -11.31 -22.15
N ALA A 233 7.24 -12.49 -22.74
CA ALA A 233 7.58 -13.71 -22.03
C ALA A 233 8.98 -13.63 -21.40
N LYS A 234 9.96 -13.04 -22.09
CA LYS A 234 11.33 -12.82 -21.57
C LYS A 234 11.34 -11.82 -20.42
N GLU A 235 10.63 -10.71 -20.53
CA GLU A 235 10.60 -9.70 -19.49
C GLU A 235 9.83 -10.16 -18.24
N PHE A 236 8.76 -10.94 -18.42
CA PHE A 236 7.92 -11.40 -17.32
C PHE A 236 8.48 -12.64 -16.60
N PHE A 237 9.01 -13.63 -17.35
CA PHE A 237 9.51 -14.91 -16.83
C PHE A 237 11.03 -15.03 -16.84
N GLY A 238 11.74 -14.07 -17.42
CA GLY A 238 13.19 -13.98 -17.49
C GLY A 238 13.77 -14.27 -18.88
N GLU A 239 14.94 -13.69 -19.17
CA GLU A 239 15.63 -13.66 -20.47
C GLU A 239 15.84 -15.03 -21.16
N LYS A 240 15.92 -16.10 -20.38
CA LYS A 240 16.12 -17.47 -20.91
C LYS A 240 14.83 -18.12 -21.39
N THR A 241 13.69 -17.50 -21.20
CA THR A 241 12.37 -18.00 -21.60
C THR A 241 12.28 -18.03 -23.12
N LYS A 242 11.82 -19.14 -23.65
CA LYS A 242 11.51 -19.31 -25.08
C LYS A 242 10.04 -19.54 -25.25
N THR A 243 9.48 -19.02 -26.33
CA THR A 243 8.09 -19.24 -26.73
C THR A 243 8.00 -20.30 -27.82
N LYS A 244 6.89 -21.03 -27.81
CA LYS A 244 6.52 -21.99 -28.86
C LYS A 244 5.06 -21.79 -29.21
N PHE A 245 4.78 -21.52 -30.48
CA PHE A 245 3.41 -21.34 -30.98
C PHE A 245 2.93 -22.67 -31.54
N ARG A 246 1.76 -23.10 -31.09
CA ARG A 246 1.05 -24.29 -31.59
C ARG A 246 -0.22 -23.82 -32.29
N PRO A 247 -0.48 -24.27 -33.54
CA PRO A 247 -1.75 -23.96 -34.22
C PRO A 247 -2.95 -24.36 -33.36
N HIS A 248 -3.93 -23.49 -33.31
CA HIS A 248 -5.20 -23.69 -32.61
C HIS A 248 -6.33 -23.00 -33.41
N HIS A 249 -7.57 -23.13 -32.99
CA HIS A 249 -8.70 -22.45 -33.58
C HIS A 249 -9.47 -21.66 -32.55
N PHE A 250 -9.69 -20.36 -32.88
CA PHE A 250 -10.63 -19.48 -32.17
C PHE A 250 -11.52 -18.80 -33.19
N PRO A 251 -12.84 -18.61 -32.95
CA PRO A 251 -13.76 -18.01 -33.93
C PRO A 251 -13.39 -16.60 -34.33
N PHE A 252 -12.78 -15.84 -33.41
CA PHE A 252 -12.45 -14.41 -33.55
C PHE A 252 -11.04 -14.14 -34.09
N THR A 253 -10.23 -15.17 -34.32
CA THR A 253 -8.87 -15.05 -34.86
C THR A 253 -8.59 -16.08 -35.95
N GLU A 254 -7.83 -15.68 -37.00
CA GLU A 254 -7.35 -16.57 -38.06
C GLU A 254 -6.11 -15.96 -38.74
N PRO A 255 -4.92 -16.63 -38.72
CA PRO A 255 -4.64 -17.86 -37.98
C PRO A 255 -4.60 -17.67 -36.46
N SER A 256 -4.94 -18.75 -35.74
CA SER A 256 -4.91 -18.78 -34.28
C SER A 256 -3.80 -19.70 -33.77
N ALA A 257 -3.32 -19.45 -32.58
CA ALA A 257 -2.32 -20.26 -31.92
C ALA A 257 -2.47 -20.22 -30.38
N GLU A 258 -2.04 -21.28 -29.75
CA GLU A 258 -1.70 -21.29 -28.32
C GLU A 258 -0.20 -21.08 -28.16
N VAL A 259 0.19 -20.42 -27.07
CA VAL A 259 1.59 -20.14 -26.78
C VAL A 259 2.02 -20.87 -25.54
N ASP A 260 3.03 -21.70 -25.72
CA ASP A 260 3.75 -22.37 -24.63
C ASP A 260 5.05 -21.60 -24.34
N ILE A 261 5.45 -21.54 -23.07
CA ILE A 261 6.79 -21.10 -22.66
C ILE A 261 7.62 -22.27 -22.16
N THR A 262 8.95 -22.11 -22.23
CA THR A 262 9.88 -23.05 -21.61
C THR A 262 9.57 -23.16 -20.12
N CYS A 263 9.43 -24.39 -19.62
CA CYS A 263 9.17 -24.62 -18.21
C CYS A 263 10.25 -23.99 -17.34
N PHE A 264 9.89 -23.00 -16.55
CA PHE A 264 10.82 -22.26 -15.68
C PHE A 264 11.50 -23.15 -14.63
N LYS A 265 10.80 -24.19 -14.14
CA LYS A 265 11.33 -25.11 -13.12
C LYS A 265 12.42 -26.03 -13.63
N CYS A 266 12.30 -26.57 -14.82
CA CYS A 266 13.26 -27.52 -15.38
C CYS A 266 14.10 -26.98 -16.56
N GLY A 267 13.86 -25.74 -16.97
CA GLY A 267 14.56 -25.14 -18.10
C GLY A 267 14.38 -25.90 -19.42
N GLY A 268 13.21 -26.52 -19.62
CA GLY A 268 12.91 -27.29 -20.84
C GLY A 268 13.28 -28.78 -20.81
N LYS A 269 13.86 -29.28 -19.71
CA LYS A 269 14.32 -30.68 -19.61
C LYS A 269 13.21 -31.70 -19.36
N GLY A 270 12.04 -31.25 -18.97
CA GLY A 270 10.92 -32.09 -18.54
C GLY A 270 10.92 -32.32 -17.02
N CYS A 271 9.79 -32.08 -16.36
CA CYS A 271 9.58 -32.32 -14.94
C CYS A 271 8.10 -32.58 -14.64
N ARG A 272 7.76 -32.79 -13.36
CA ARG A 272 6.36 -33.01 -12.92
C ARG A 272 5.46 -31.82 -13.26
N VAL A 273 5.94 -30.57 -13.14
CA VAL A 273 5.16 -29.35 -13.41
C VAL A 273 4.73 -29.29 -14.88
N CYS A 274 5.64 -29.55 -15.81
CA CYS A 274 5.35 -29.58 -17.24
C CYS A 274 4.95 -30.96 -17.76
N LYS A 275 4.66 -31.91 -16.88
CA LYS A 275 4.26 -33.31 -17.23
C LYS A 275 5.25 -33.96 -18.21
N GLY A 276 6.56 -33.68 -18.05
CA GLY A 276 7.62 -34.25 -18.88
C GLY A 276 7.86 -33.53 -20.21
N SER A 277 6.98 -32.59 -20.64
CA SER A 277 7.06 -31.95 -21.96
C SER A 277 8.17 -30.91 -22.10
N GLY A 278 8.61 -30.31 -20.99
CA GLY A 278 9.51 -29.16 -20.98
C GLY A 278 8.84 -27.81 -21.31
N TRP A 279 7.54 -27.82 -21.62
CA TRP A 279 6.76 -26.65 -22.03
C TRP A 279 5.51 -26.47 -21.17
N ILE A 280 5.07 -25.24 -20.99
CA ILE A 280 3.86 -24.88 -20.23
C ILE A 280 3.05 -23.91 -21.08
N GLU A 281 1.80 -24.27 -21.36
CA GLU A 281 0.82 -23.40 -22.03
C GLU A 281 0.43 -22.26 -21.09
N ILE A 282 0.40 -21.02 -21.66
CA ILE A 282 0.12 -19.80 -20.89
C ILE A 282 -0.97 -18.92 -21.48
N LEU A 283 -1.19 -18.94 -22.81
CA LEU A 283 -2.15 -18.04 -23.47
C LEU A 283 -2.59 -18.53 -24.84
N GLY A 284 -3.73 -18.02 -25.28
CA GLY A 284 -4.20 -18.10 -26.66
C GLY A 284 -4.01 -16.78 -27.41
N CYS A 285 -3.75 -16.83 -28.72
CA CYS A 285 -3.55 -15.66 -29.54
C CYS A 285 -3.88 -15.92 -31.00
N GLY A 286 -3.90 -14.86 -31.83
CA GLY A 286 -4.05 -14.98 -33.29
C GLY A 286 -4.19 -13.64 -33.97
N MET A 287 -4.22 -13.68 -35.31
CA MET A 287 -4.58 -12.49 -36.09
C MET A 287 -6.08 -12.28 -36.00
N VAL A 288 -6.51 -11.05 -35.81
CA VAL A 288 -7.94 -10.72 -35.74
C VAL A 288 -8.63 -11.14 -37.05
N HIS A 289 -9.72 -11.91 -36.90
CA HIS A 289 -10.46 -12.40 -38.06
C HIS A 289 -11.02 -11.21 -38.90
N PRO A 290 -10.88 -11.21 -40.24
CA PRO A 290 -11.37 -10.09 -41.11
C PRO A 290 -12.83 -9.74 -40.83
N HIS A 291 -13.68 -10.74 -40.64
CA HIS A 291 -15.11 -10.51 -40.38
C HIS A 291 -15.36 -9.80 -39.01
N VAL A 292 -14.50 -9.98 -38.02
CA VAL A 292 -14.57 -9.22 -36.75
C VAL A 292 -14.27 -7.75 -36.99
N LEU A 293 -13.28 -7.42 -37.84
CA LEU A 293 -12.97 -6.06 -38.22
C LEU A 293 -14.16 -5.41 -38.98
N GLU A 294 -14.72 -6.12 -39.95
CA GLU A 294 -15.89 -5.68 -40.70
C GLU A 294 -17.10 -5.37 -39.84
N MET A 295 -17.45 -6.30 -38.93
CA MET A 295 -18.56 -6.12 -38.00
C MET A 295 -18.38 -4.94 -37.04
N CYS A 296 -17.14 -4.58 -36.73
CA CYS A 296 -16.80 -3.40 -35.94
C CYS A 296 -16.56 -2.13 -36.78
N GLY A 297 -16.83 -2.17 -38.12
CA GLY A 297 -16.72 -1.00 -39.01
C GLY A 297 -15.30 -0.66 -39.46
N ILE A 298 -14.35 -1.60 -39.34
CA ILE A 298 -12.96 -1.43 -39.77
C ILE A 298 -12.73 -2.19 -41.08
N ASP A 299 -12.13 -1.52 -42.08
CA ASP A 299 -11.85 -2.10 -43.38
C ASP A 299 -10.67 -3.10 -43.31
N PRO A 300 -10.90 -4.43 -43.49
CA PRO A 300 -9.84 -5.43 -43.41
C PRO A 300 -8.85 -5.43 -44.59
N GLU A 301 -9.20 -4.74 -45.71
CA GLU A 301 -8.25 -4.57 -46.83
C GLU A 301 -7.18 -3.51 -46.50
N VAL A 302 -7.44 -2.61 -45.54
CA VAL A 302 -6.54 -1.54 -45.15
C VAL A 302 -5.84 -1.84 -43.79
N TYR A 303 -6.56 -2.45 -42.88
CA TYR A 303 -6.09 -2.71 -41.51
C TYR A 303 -6.04 -4.20 -41.21
N SER A 304 -5.04 -4.57 -40.46
CA SER A 304 -4.90 -5.91 -39.87
C SER A 304 -4.57 -5.79 -38.39
N GLY A 305 -4.70 -6.86 -37.65
CA GLY A 305 -4.42 -6.81 -36.22
C GLY A 305 -4.18 -8.18 -35.63
N PHE A 306 -3.74 -8.19 -34.41
CA PHE A 306 -3.65 -9.40 -33.60
C PHE A 306 -4.26 -9.19 -32.22
N ALA A 307 -4.70 -10.31 -31.62
CA ALA A 307 -5.16 -10.34 -30.25
C ALA A 307 -4.52 -11.51 -29.48
N PHE A 308 -4.46 -11.38 -28.18
CA PHE A 308 -4.02 -12.46 -27.25
C PHE A 308 -4.77 -12.36 -25.93
N GLY A 309 -4.94 -13.50 -25.25
CA GLY A 309 -5.66 -13.55 -23.96
C GLY A 309 -4.90 -14.37 -22.93
N ILE A 310 -4.56 -13.75 -21.80
CA ILE A 310 -3.78 -14.31 -20.70
C ILE A 310 -4.69 -14.50 -19.49
N GLY A 311 -4.73 -15.71 -18.91
CA GLY A 311 -5.35 -15.93 -17.59
C GLY A 311 -4.41 -15.43 -16.49
N LEU A 312 -4.83 -14.42 -15.72
CA LEU A 312 -3.99 -13.79 -14.71
C LEU A 312 -3.59 -14.78 -13.60
N GLU A 313 -4.56 -15.56 -13.09
CA GLU A 313 -4.29 -16.60 -12.09
C GLU A 313 -3.27 -17.60 -12.61
N ARG A 314 -3.39 -18.00 -13.89
CA ARG A 314 -2.47 -18.96 -14.49
C ARG A 314 -1.03 -18.51 -14.43
N ILE A 315 -0.75 -17.26 -14.82
CA ILE A 315 0.61 -16.71 -14.77
C ILE A 315 1.06 -16.43 -13.33
N THR A 316 0.14 -16.07 -12.44
CA THR A 316 0.42 -15.87 -11.00
C THR A 316 0.85 -17.17 -10.34
N LEU A 317 0.07 -18.26 -10.53
CA LEU A 317 0.40 -19.59 -10.04
C LEU A 317 1.78 -20.05 -10.51
N LEU A 318 2.07 -19.82 -11.80
CA LEU A 318 3.35 -20.19 -12.40
C LEU A 318 4.51 -19.35 -11.85
N LYS A 319 4.34 -18.04 -11.74
CA LYS A 319 5.38 -17.11 -11.29
C LYS A 319 5.79 -17.32 -9.84
N TYR A 320 4.82 -17.62 -8.98
CA TYR A 320 5.04 -17.77 -7.53
C TYR A 320 5.04 -19.23 -7.06
N GLU A 321 5.03 -20.19 -7.98
CA GLU A 321 5.00 -21.63 -7.69
C GLU A 321 3.84 -22.03 -6.74
N ILE A 322 2.65 -21.45 -6.95
CA ILE A 322 1.45 -21.75 -6.18
C ILE A 322 0.78 -22.97 -6.81
N ASP A 323 0.55 -24.01 -6.03
CA ASP A 323 0.02 -25.29 -6.53
C ASP A 323 -1.51 -25.34 -6.64
N ASP A 324 -2.23 -24.44 -6.00
CA ASP A 324 -3.69 -24.46 -5.90
C ASP A 324 -4.28 -23.05 -6.04
N MET A 325 -5.15 -22.86 -7.05
CA MET A 325 -5.81 -21.59 -7.34
C MET A 325 -6.70 -21.09 -6.17
N ARG A 326 -7.28 -22.00 -5.40
CA ARG A 326 -8.18 -21.65 -4.29
C ARG A 326 -7.50 -20.79 -3.25
N LEU A 327 -6.20 -20.95 -3.04
CA LEU A 327 -5.39 -20.13 -2.13
C LEU A 327 -5.44 -18.63 -2.47
N LEU A 328 -5.64 -18.29 -3.74
CA LEU A 328 -5.79 -16.89 -4.18
C LEU A 328 -7.12 -16.27 -3.73
N TYR A 329 -8.12 -17.07 -3.36
CA TYR A 329 -9.47 -16.60 -3.04
C TYR A 329 -9.91 -16.87 -1.59
N GLU A 330 -9.18 -17.73 -0.85
CA GLU A 330 -9.53 -18.09 0.54
C GLU A 330 -9.21 -16.99 1.55
N ASN A 331 -8.47 -15.94 1.17
CA ASN A 331 -8.07 -14.83 2.03
C ASN A 331 -7.33 -15.27 3.31
N ASP A 332 -6.55 -16.35 3.23
CA ASP A 332 -5.72 -16.81 4.35
C ASP A 332 -4.51 -15.87 4.55
N GLN A 333 -4.46 -15.21 5.71
CA GLN A 333 -3.38 -14.27 6.05
C GLN A 333 -1.99 -14.94 6.06
N ARG A 334 -1.90 -16.23 6.39
CA ARG A 334 -0.62 -16.98 6.37
C ARG A 334 -0.10 -17.15 4.95
N PHE A 335 -1.01 -17.27 3.98
CA PHE A 335 -0.68 -17.32 2.56
C PHE A 335 -0.32 -15.91 2.05
N LEU A 336 -1.17 -14.92 2.27
CA LEU A 336 -1.00 -13.57 1.76
C LEU A 336 0.26 -12.87 2.30
N ASN A 337 0.67 -13.17 3.53
CA ASN A 337 1.89 -12.61 4.13
C ASN A 337 3.21 -13.15 3.54
N GLN A 338 3.15 -14.04 2.55
CA GLN A 338 4.33 -14.55 1.85
C GLN A 338 4.76 -13.68 0.65
N PHE A 339 3.93 -12.69 0.29
CA PHE A 339 4.11 -11.84 -0.90
C PHE A 339 4.34 -10.38 -0.57
#